data_93bf4d20fc1b45f9db431b46fba117b6
#
_entry.id   93bf4d20fc1b45f9db431b46fba117b6
#
_cell.length_a   1.000
_cell.length_b   1.000
_cell.length_c   1.000
_cell.angle_alpha   90.00
_cell.angle_beta   90.00
_cell.angle_gamma   90.00
#
_symmetry.space_group_name_H-M   'P 1'
#
loop_
_entity.id
_entity.type
_entity.pdbx_description
1 polymer ?
#
loop_
_entity_poly.entity_id
_entity_poly.type
_entity_poly.pdbx_seq_one_letter_code
_entity_poly.pdbx_strand_id
1 'polypeptide(L)'
;MATQLTADDAKQSLNAHVAARGAEIFEKYGPRIGWKELLRILEDRTCVRYPCQVVFDAAQLGPGEFAHPVPKSDNPEDGFTMHVHPCFMTQLSQVPLLVLYQLVLVNYGEFASPDDAETFGAAALGLAKEEYYETLCELADQLGGLECS
;
A
#
# COMPACT_ATOMS: atom_id res chain seq x y z
N MET A 1 34.68 0.51 -14.73
CA MET A 1 33.74 0.25 -15.82
C MET A 1 32.34 0.59 -15.40
N ALA A 2 31.70 1.49 -16.11
CA ALA A 2 30.31 1.84 -15.84
C ALA A 2 29.43 0.68 -16.33
N THR A 3 28.69 0.06 -15.45
CA THR A 3 27.74 -0.99 -15.80
C THR A 3 26.42 -0.31 -16.12
N GLN A 4 25.92 -0.48 -17.33
CA GLN A 4 24.61 0.01 -17.69
C GLN A 4 23.55 -0.86 -17.00
N LEU A 5 22.64 -0.21 -16.28
CA LEU A 5 21.52 -0.90 -15.68
C LEU A 5 20.50 -1.28 -16.75
N THR A 6 20.12 -2.55 -16.78
CA THR A 6 19.02 -2.99 -17.66
C THR A 6 17.70 -2.71 -16.97
N ALA A 7 16.60 -2.81 -17.72
CA ALA A 7 15.26 -2.67 -17.14
C ALA A 7 15.01 -3.70 -16.04
N ASP A 8 15.54 -4.93 -16.23
CA ASP A 8 15.41 -5.99 -15.21
C ASP A 8 16.20 -5.67 -13.96
N ASP A 9 17.41 -5.13 -14.11
CA ASP A 9 18.22 -4.69 -12.96
C ASP A 9 17.51 -3.61 -12.16
N ALA A 10 16.88 -2.65 -12.85
CA ALA A 10 16.13 -1.58 -12.20
C ALA A 10 14.94 -2.14 -11.44
N LYS A 11 14.22 -3.12 -12.01
CA LYS A 11 13.09 -3.76 -11.34
C LYS A 11 13.52 -4.52 -10.09
N GLN A 12 14.62 -5.26 -10.18
CA GLN A 12 15.15 -6.02 -9.04
C GLN A 12 15.63 -5.07 -7.94
N SER A 13 16.25 -3.95 -8.31
CA SER A 13 16.70 -2.94 -7.35
C SER A 13 15.53 -2.30 -6.63
N LEU A 14 14.46 -1.97 -7.34
CA LEU A 14 13.26 -1.41 -6.73
C LEU A 14 12.61 -2.43 -5.79
N ASN A 15 12.49 -3.69 -6.23
CA ASN A 15 11.89 -4.74 -5.40
C ASN A 15 12.67 -4.94 -4.10
N ALA A 16 14.00 -4.97 -4.17
CA ALA A 16 14.86 -5.07 -2.99
C ALA A 16 14.70 -3.85 -2.08
N HIS A 17 14.57 -2.67 -2.67
CA HIS A 17 14.40 -1.43 -1.92
C HIS A 17 13.08 -1.42 -1.15
N VAL A 18 11.98 -1.80 -1.82
CA VAL A 18 10.67 -1.83 -1.15
C VAL A 18 10.61 -2.89 -0.07
N ALA A 19 11.30 -4.03 -0.26
CA ALA A 19 11.41 -5.07 0.75
C ALA A 19 12.11 -4.52 2.00
N ALA A 20 13.21 -3.79 1.83
CA ALA A 20 13.96 -3.20 2.93
C ALA A 20 13.12 -2.14 3.66
N ARG A 21 12.40 -1.29 2.92
CA ARG A 21 11.54 -0.27 3.52
C ARG A 21 10.38 -0.89 4.28
N GLY A 22 9.78 -1.94 3.74
CA GLY A 22 8.74 -2.68 4.46
C GLY A 22 9.26 -3.28 5.75
N ALA A 23 10.44 -3.89 5.71
CA ALA A 23 11.06 -4.46 6.90
C ALA A 23 11.32 -3.41 7.97
N GLU A 24 11.69 -2.18 7.59
CA GLU A 24 11.89 -1.07 8.52
C GLU A 24 10.56 -0.70 9.21
N ILE A 25 9.47 -0.72 8.49
CA ILE A 25 8.14 -0.45 9.04
C ILE A 25 7.77 -1.53 10.06
N PHE A 26 8.00 -2.79 9.70
CA PHE A 26 7.75 -3.91 10.61
C PHE A 26 8.56 -3.79 11.89
N GLU A 27 9.81 -3.42 11.77
CA GLU A 27 10.71 -3.24 12.92
C GLU A 27 10.23 -2.12 13.84
N LYS A 28 9.73 -1.04 13.27
CA LYS A 28 9.32 0.16 14.00
C LYS A 28 7.91 0.08 14.57
N TYR A 29 6.98 -0.48 13.84
CA TYR A 29 5.55 -0.49 14.19
C TYR A 29 4.96 -1.88 14.42
N GLY A 30 5.62 -2.92 13.94
CA GLY A 30 5.15 -4.28 14.11
C GLY A 30 5.42 -4.85 15.50
N PRO A 31 5.13 -6.13 15.70
CA PRO A 31 4.64 -7.09 14.72
C PRO A 31 3.15 -6.95 14.38
N ARG A 32 2.38 -6.21 15.16
CA ARG A 32 0.95 -6.06 14.94
C ARG A 32 0.62 -4.65 14.48
N ILE A 33 0.45 -4.49 13.17
CA ILE A 33 0.09 -3.20 12.59
C ILE A 33 -1.43 -3.18 12.43
N GLY A 34 -2.09 -2.48 13.34
CA GLY A 34 -3.52 -2.23 13.28
C GLY A 34 -3.80 -0.81 12.80
N TRP A 35 -5.05 -0.37 13.01
CA TRP A 35 -5.49 0.96 12.56
C TRP A 35 -4.67 2.09 13.16
N LYS A 36 -4.38 2.03 14.45
CA LYS A 36 -3.61 3.08 15.14
C LYS A 36 -2.18 3.18 14.60
N GLU A 37 -1.54 2.04 14.41
CA GLU A 37 -0.19 1.97 13.87
C GLU A 37 -0.15 2.50 12.44
N LEU A 38 -1.16 2.17 11.65
CA LEU A 38 -1.28 2.67 10.28
C LEU A 38 -1.32 4.20 10.26
N LEU A 39 -2.11 4.82 11.12
CA LEU A 39 -2.20 6.28 11.18
C LEU A 39 -0.85 6.91 11.52
N ARG A 40 -0.07 6.28 12.39
CA ARG A 40 1.29 6.74 12.72
C ARG A 40 2.23 6.58 11.53
N ILE A 41 2.13 5.46 10.83
CA ILE A 41 2.94 5.21 9.63
C ILE A 41 2.69 6.29 8.58
N LEU A 42 1.43 6.65 8.36
CA LEU A 42 1.05 7.65 7.37
C LEU A 42 1.55 9.06 7.70
N GLU A 43 1.86 9.32 8.97
CA GLU A 43 2.43 10.59 9.40
C GLU A 43 3.96 10.57 9.44
N ASP A 44 4.57 9.40 9.32
CA ASP A 44 6.01 9.21 9.44
C ASP A 44 6.69 9.34 8.08
N ARG A 45 7.44 10.42 7.88
CA ARG A 45 8.11 10.71 6.61
C ARG A 45 9.29 9.78 6.32
N THR A 46 9.69 8.96 7.26
CA THR A 46 10.66 7.89 6.99
C THR A 46 9.98 6.67 6.37
N CYS A 47 8.67 6.56 6.50
CA CYS A 47 7.87 5.45 5.96
C CYS A 47 7.12 5.85 4.71
N VAL A 48 6.54 7.06 4.71
CA VAL A 48 5.70 7.56 3.61
C VAL A 48 6.25 8.89 3.13
N ARG A 49 6.58 8.92 1.85
CA ARG A 49 7.27 10.07 1.24
C ARG A 49 6.47 11.37 1.33
N TYR A 50 5.15 11.28 1.17
CA TYR A 50 4.26 12.44 1.13
C TYR A 50 3.12 12.28 2.14
N PRO A 51 2.52 13.37 2.64
CA PRO A 51 1.37 13.25 3.52
C PRO A 51 0.26 12.41 2.89
N CYS A 52 -0.36 11.55 3.67
CA CYS A 52 -1.43 10.68 3.17
C CYS A 52 -2.51 10.54 4.23
N GLN A 53 -3.75 10.78 3.84
CA GLN A 53 -4.92 10.64 4.71
C GLN A 53 -5.85 9.58 4.17
N VAL A 54 -6.43 8.77 5.05
CA VAL A 54 -7.40 7.75 4.66
C VAL A 54 -8.80 8.34 4.71
N VAL A 55 -9.56 8.12 3.64
CA VAL A 55 -10.96 8.53 3.54
C VAL A 55 -11.76 7.32 3.04
N PHE A 56 -12.86 7.02 3.70
CA PHE A 56 -13.72 5.92 3.29
C PHE A 56 -14.77 6.43 2.31
N ASP A 57 -14.45 6.34 1.02
CA ASP A 57 -15.28 6.85 -0.06
C ASP A 57 -14.99 6.06 -1.34
N ALA A 58 -16.03 5.52 -1.96
CA ALA A 58 -15.90 4.72 -3.18
C ALA A 58 -15.98 5.54 -4.47
N ALA A 59 -16.26 6.85 -4.38
CA ALA A 59 -16.46 7.70 -5.56
C ALA A 59 -15.25 7.71 -6.51
N GLN A 60 -14.04 7.57 -5.96
CA GLN A 60 -12.80 7.58 -6.72
C GLN A 60 -12.29 6.17 -7.05
N LEU A 61 -13.06 5.13 -6.68
CA LEU A 61 -12.65 3.75 -6.89
C LEU A 61 -13.35 3.16 -8.12
N GLY A 62 -12.59 2.42 -8.91
CA GLY A 62 -13.14 1.65 -10.01
C GLY A 62 -13.75 0.33 -9.51
N PRO A 63 -14.42 -0.41 -10.39
CA PRO A 63 -14.97 -1.72 -10.03
C PRO A 63 -13.88 -2.66 -9.53
N GLY A 64 -14.11 -3.26 -8.36
CA GLY A 64 -13.18 -4.20 -7.77
C GLY A 64 -11.97 -3.59 -7.06
N GLU A 65 -11.85 -2.26 -7.05
CA GLU A 65 -10.77 -1.59 -6.31
C GLU A 65 -11.15 -1.44 -4.84
N PHE A 66 -10.28 -1.89 -3.95
CA PHE A 66 -10.51 -1.76 -2.51
C PHE A 66 -9.94 -0.45 -1.96
N ALA A 67 -8.93 0.11 -2.60
CA ALA A 67 -8.30 1.36 -2.20
C ALA A 67 -7.50 1.94 -3.35
N HIS A 68 -7.33 3.27 -3.34
CA HIS A 68 -6.51 3.93 -4.36
C HIS A 68 -6.09 5.32 -3.85
N PRO A 69 -4.80 5.67 -3.99
CA PRO A 69 -4.33 7.00 -3.60
C PRO A 69 -4.58 8.00 -4.72
N VAL A 70 -5.12 9.16 -4.37
CA VAL A 70 -5.35 10.25 -5.31
C VAL A 70 -4.58 11.48 -4.82
N PRO A 71 -3.73 12.09 -5.67
CA PRO A 71 -3.01 13.29 -5.26
C PRO A 71 -3.98 14.45 -5.03
N LYS A 72 -3.69 15.27 -4.03
CA LYS A 72 -4.55 16.43 -3.70
C LYS A 72 -4.38 17.57 -4.70
N SER A 73 -3.22 17.62 -5.38
CA SER A 73 -2.92 18.65 -6.38
C SER A 73 -1.87 18.10 -7.34
N ASP A 74 -1.42 18.93 -8.29
CA ASP A 74 -0.33 18.58 -9.20
C ASP A 74 1.01 18.46 -8.50
N ASN A 75 1.12 19.03 -7.28
CA ASN A 75 2.33 18.92 -6.47
C ASN A 75 2.18 17.79 -5.47
N PRO A 76 2.98 16.70 -5.61
CA PRO A 76 2.89 15.57 -4.66
C PRO A 76 3.15 15.96 -3.21
N GLU A 77 3.88 17.05 -2.97
CA GLU A 77 4.17 17.53 -1.62
C GLU A 77 2.91 17.99 -0.87
N ASP A 78 1.84 18.32 -1.61
CA ASP A 78 0.56 18.66 -1.00
C ASP A 78 -0.14 17.43 -0.41
N GLY A 79 0.35 16.24 -0.76
CA GLY A 79 -0.12 15.00 -0.18
C GLY A 79 -1.13 14.27 -1.04
N PHE A 80 -1.59 13.15 -0.50
CA PHE A 80 -2.51 12.23 -1.17
C PHE A 80 -3.70 11.94 -0.28
N THR A 81 -4.83 11.63 -0.89
CA THR A 81 -5.98 11.07 -0.21
C THR A 81 -6.05 9.59 -0.59
N MET A 82 -5.94 8.72 0.39
CA MET A 82 -6.08 7.28 0.20
C MET A 82 -7.56 6.95 0.35
N HIS A 83 -8.24 6.76 -0.79
CA HIS A 83 -9.65 6.36 -0.78
C HIS A 83 -9.73 4.87 -0.52
N VAL A 84 -10.48 4.49 0.50
CA VAL A 84 -10.70 3.08 0.86
C VAL A 84 -12.19 2.81 0.75
N HIS A 85 -12.54 1.64 0.21
CA HIS A 85 -13.95 1.29 0.05
C HIS A 85 -14.66 1.30 1.42
N PRO A 86 -15.84 1.93 1.51
CA PRO A 86 -16.54 2.09 2.79
C PRO A 86 -16.87 0.79 3.52
N CYS A 87 -16.95 -0.34 2.82
CA CYS A 87 -17.23 -1.62 3.46
C CYS A 87 -16.19 -1.99 4.51
N PHE A 88 -14.98 -1.42 4.42
CA PHE A 88 -13.90 -1.72 5.36
C PHE A 88 -13.94 -0.84 6.61
N MET A 89 -14.89 0.10 6.71
CA MET A 89 -15.06 0.90 7.93
C MET A 89 -15.35 0.04 9.15
N THR A 90 -15.97 -1.11 8.95
CA THR A 90 -16.27 -2.06 10.04
C THR A 90 -15.16 -3.10 10.22
N GLN A 91 -14.09 -2.99 9.43
CA GLN A 91 -12.96 -3.92 9.43
C GLN A 91 -11.65 -3.16 9.50
N LEU A 92 -11.54 -2.23 10.44
CA LEU A 92 -10.35 -1.36 10.56
C LEU A 92 -9.06 -2.16 10.72
N SER A 93 -9.11 -3.34 11.32
CA SER A 93 -7.92 -4.20 11.46
C SER A 93 -7.40 -4.71 10.13
N GLN A 94 -8.24 -4.71 9.08
CA GLN A 94 -7.86 -5.17 7.74
C GLN A 94 -7.38 -4.02 6.85
N VAL A 95 -7.71 -2.77 7.21
CA VAL A 95 -7.35 -1.61 6.40
C VAL A 95 -5.84 -1.46 6.20
N PRO A 96 -4.98 -1.74 7.21
CA PRO A 96 -3.53 -1.68 6.98
C PRO A 96 -3.05 -2.55 5.82
N LEU A 97 -3.64 -3.73 5.64
CA LEU A 97 -3.26 -4.62 4.54
C LEU A 97 -3.51 -3.96 3.18
N LEU A 98 -4.64 -3.27 3.06
CA LEU A 98 -5.03 -2.60 1.83
C LEU A 98 -4.21 -1.34 1.56
N VAL A 99 -4.03 -0.52 2.59
CA VAL A 99 -3.34 0.76 2.46
C VAL A 99 -1.85 0.55 2.21
N LEU A 100 -1.21 -0.39 2.89
CA LEU A 100 0.21 -0.67 2.67
C LEU A 100 0.48 -1.11 1.24
N TYR A 101 -0.42 -1.87 0.65
CA TYR A 101 -0.32 -2.25 -0.76
C TYR A 101 -0.28 -1.02 -1.66
N GLN A 102 -1.14 -0.06 -1.40
CA GLN A 102 -1.27 1.14 -2.22
C GLN A 102 -0.20 2.20 -1.93
N LEU A 103 0.45 2.17 -0.77
CA LEU A 103 1.48 3.15 -0.41
C LEU A 103 2.66 3.15 -1.36
N VAL A 104 2.92 2.04 -2.03
CA VAL A 104 3.98 1.94 -3.03
C VAL A 104 3.74 2.96 -4.16
N LEU A 105 2.47 3.19 -4.52
CA LEU A 105 2.12 4.19 -5.53
C LEU A 105 2.38 5.62 -5.03
N VAL A 106 2.15 5.88 -3.74
CA VAL A 106 2.44 7.19 -3.16
C VAL A 106 3.94 7.44 -3.13
N ASN A 107 4.72 6.44 -2.73
CA ASN A 107 6.17 6.60 -2.57
C ASN A 107 6.95 6.55 -3.88
N TYR A 108 6.52 5.74 -4.84
CA TYR A 108 7.29 5.46 -6.06
C TYR A 108 6.53 5.73 -7.36
N GLY A 109 5.24 6.06 -7.28
CA GLY A 109 4.43 6.33 -8.44
C GLY A 109 4.26 5.12 -9.34
N GLU A 110 4.11 5.38 -10.64
CA GLU A 110 3.83 4.33 -11.63
C GLU A 110 5.00 3.40 -11.89
N PHE A 111 6.19 3.70 -11.36
CA PHE A 111 7.35 2.82 -11.50
C PHE A 111 7.19 1.53 -10.72
N ALA A 112 6.38 1.55 -9.66
CA ALA A 112 6.15 0.37 -8.85
C ALA A 112 5.14 -0.56 -9.51
N SER A 113 5.44 -1.86 -9.47
CA SER A 113 4.56 -2.90 -10.01
C SER A 113 3.69 -3.49 -8.91
N PRO A 114 2.64 -4.26 -9.26
CA PRO A 114 1.91 -5.03 -8.26
C PRO A 114 2.81 -5.96 -7.43
N ASP A 115 3.84 -6.52 -8.06
CA ASP A 115 4.80 -7.37 -7.35
C ASP A 115 5.54 -6.57 -6.26
N ASP A 116 5.93 -5.33 -6.56
CA ASP A 116 6.58 -4.46 -5.59
C ASP A 116 5.62 -4.13 -4.43
N ALA A 117 4.36 -3.91 -4.72
CA ALA A 117 3.35 -3.63 -3.71
C ALA A 117 3.16 -4.83 -2.77
N GLU A 118 3.12 -6.05 -3.31
CA GLU A 118 3.02 -7.27 -2.52
C GLU A 118 4.27 -7.47 -1.66
N THR A 119 5.44 -7.23 -2.23
CA THR A 119 6.71 -7.36 -1.52
C THR A 119 6.77 -6.39 -0.34
N PHE A 120 6.42 -5.13 -0.59
CA PHE A 120 6.42 -4.08 0.43
C PHE A 120 5.45 -4.39 1.57
N GLY A 121 4.19 -4.68 1.23
CA GLY A 121 3.17 -4.95 2.23
C GLY A 121 3.46 -6.18 3.06
N ALA A 122 3.92 -7.26 2.42
CA ALA A 122 4.28 -8.48 3.13
C ALA A 122 5.43 -8.23 4.10
N ALA A 123 6.45 -7.50 3.67
CA ALA A 123 7.58 -7.17 4.54
C ALA A 123 7.15 -6.31 5.72
N ALA A 124 6.29 -5.31 5.48
CA ALA A 124 5.81 -4.41 6.54
C ALA A 124 4.97 -5.15 7.57
N LEU A 125 4.21 -6.15 7.14
CA LEU A 125 3.33 -6.92 8.03
C LEU A 125 3.99 -8.16 8.62
N GLY A 126 5.19 -8.51 8.16
CA GLY A 126 5.87 -9.71 8.61
C GLY A 126 5.21 -10.99 8.09
N LEU A 127 4.59 -10.94 6.93
CA LEU A 127 3.91 -12.07 6.31
C LEU A 127 4.71 -12.62 5.14
N ALA A 128 4.50 -13.90 4.84
CA ALA A 128 4.99 -14.44 3.57
C ALA A 128 4.23 -13.76 2.42
N LYS A 129 4.90 -13.54 1.31
CA LYS A 129 4.32 -12.84 0.17
C LYS A 129 3.05 -13.52 -0.35
N GLU A 130 3.06 -14.85 -0.44
CA GLU A 130 1.90 -15.64 -0.86
C GLU A 130 0.74 -15.51 0.09
N GLU A 131 1.01 -15.51 1.38
CA GLU A 131 -0.01 -15.33 2.42
C GLU A 131 -0.66 -13.96 2.33
N TYR A 132 0.15 -12.92 2.13
CA TYR A 132 -0.34 -11.57 1.97
C TYR A 132 -1.22 -11.45 0.72
N TYR A 133 -0.75 -12.01 -0.40
CA TYR A 133 -1.50 -12.00 -1.66
C TYR A 133 -2.86 -12.70 -1.52
N GLU A 134 -2.89 -13.86 -0.88
CA GLU A 134 -4.13 -14.60 -0.66
C GLU A 134 -5.12 -13.79 0.18
N THR A 135 -4.62 -13.11 1.22
CA THR A 135 -5.46 -12.27 2.07
C THR A 135 -6.03 -11.09 1.29
N LEU A 136 -5.20 -10.44 0.46
CA LEU A 136 -5.67 -9.35 -0.39
C LEU A 136 -6.77 -9.82 -1.36
N CYS A 137 -6.61 -11.00 -1.92
CA CYS A 137 -7.61 -11.57 -2.82
C CYS A 137 -8.93 -11.83 -2.08
N GLU A 138 -8.87 -12.34 -0.87
CA GLU A 138 -10.06 -12.56 -0.04
C GLU A 138 -10.79 -11.25 0.25
N LEU A 139 -10.03 -10.19 0.56
CA LEU A 139 -10.62 -8.88 0.82
C LEU A 139 -11.23 -8.27 -0.45
N ALA A 140 -10.56 -8.44 -1.59
CA ALA A 140 -11.10 -7.99 -2.87
C ALA A 140 -12.38 -8.74 -3.25
N ASP A 141 -12.46 -10.03 -2.93
CA ASP A 141 -13.64 -10.85 -3.19
C ASP A 141 -14.87 -10.36 -2.42
N GLN A 142 -14.67 -9.75 -1.25
CA GLN A 142 -15.77 -9.16 -0.49
C GLN A 142 -16.45 -8.04 -1.28
N LEU A 143 -15.67 -7.29 -2.08
CA LEU A 143 -16.23 -6.23 -2.92
C LEU A 143 -17.17 -6.78 -3.99
N GLY A 144 -16.77 -7.90 -4.60
CA GLY A 144 -17.61 -8.56 -5.61
C GLY A 144 -18.96 -8.97 -5.04
N GLY A 145 -18.97 -9.50 -3.82
CA GLY A 145 -20.19 -9.86 -3.12
C GLY A 145 -21.08 -8.66 -2.83
N LEU A 146 -20.48 -7.52 -2.48
CA LEU A 146 -21.21 -6.29 -2.19
C LEU A 146 -21.79 -5.65 -3.45
N GLU A 147 -21.07 -5.74 -4.57
CA GLU A 147 -21.51 -5.18 -5.83
C GLU A 147 -22.68 -5.96 -6.41
N CYS A 148 -22.81 -7.21 -6.04
CA CYS A 148 -23.89 -8.07 -6.50
C CYS A 148 -25.19 -7.92 -5.69
N SER A 149 -25.16 -7.16 -4.61
CA SER A 149 -26.31 -7.00 -3.71
C SER A 149 -27.17 -5.78 -4.07
#